data_68a1eff33059146fa92ae22df557631a
#
_entry.id   68a1eff33059146fa92ae22df557631a
#
_cell.length_a   1.000
_cell.length_b   1.000
_cell.length_c   1.000
_cell.angle_alpha   90.00
_cell.angle_beta   90.00
_cell.angle_gamma   90.00
#
_symmetry.space_group_name_H-M   'P 1'
#
loop_
_entity.id
_entity.type
_entity.pdbx_description
1 polymer ?
#
loop_
_entity_poly.entity_id
_entity_poly.type
_entity_poly.pdbx_seq_one_letter_code
_entity_poly.pdbx_strand_id
1 'polypeptide(L)'
;MITPPALKASLRLLMTLALATGLSACASMPHKTPPSSNPAPAPAETTTSVPETSTAQHADQFMAKGHELEAARDYIHAAAEARGQTQLNYLMEAAQASLKGRKPQVAILLANEVLRLQHDNAELRGAALWIRAQGLMDQGQTPSAKGNLEELLTIASTPQDVRAQAMGTLATLYTQQGHELTALNFLIERDSLLGSNEVAGNHRRIHALLDLQSAAKLQNWQGRSGNPLVQEWIAVALITRQYPDPQQRQAAISAWLAAHPGHPPINFSDDTATTTDTSALNPALGSICALLPSSGPYAPLSQAITAGMATAAQLQSGPAVRVLRTTGNPSYTAVLFERGVKEGCKVFVGPWLPQDINAVAAVRKPSDPPVIALGTAPGVQQPGLYTLSLSRDVAARQIAAQSYGVGYRRAYVLYPQDSSGAAIQADFIAVWKKLGGTVGGVATYLPGHPLADNTRQLLSIPPGQRSFVFLITDAKNASAAVTAIRLINSTVPIFSPALLHGAALPGDARGLSGIESVDMPWIISPGQSWPQAAPLLRTTLPNASDAQWRMAAFGLDAYRMAERVLDKDMTGSLNGTTGILHFAADNQIMRDMEWMEVENGQIVPLPGLPKPGT
;
A
#
# COMPACT_ATOMS: atom_id res chain seq x y z
N MET A 1 32.55 17.36 2.61
CA MET A 1 32.19 18.60 3.33
C MET A 1 31.98 19.70 2.29
N ILE A 2 30.78 19.86 1.78
CA ILE A 2 30.38 21.07 1.00
C ILE A 2 28.88 21.21 1.30
N THR A 3 28.56 22.18 2.13
CA THR A 3 27.16 22.57 2.39
C THR A 3 26.69 23.45 1.20
N PRO A 4 25.52 23.15 0.62
CA PRO A 4 25.03 24.01 -0.46
C PRO A 4 24.31 25.24 0.11
N PRO A 5 24.75 26.48 -0.26
CA PRO A 5 24.11 27.72 0.18
C PRO A 5 22.76 28.02 -0.52
N ALA A 6 22.39 27.26 -1.52
CA ALA A 6 21.21 27.52 -2.37
C ALA A 6 19.85 27.30 -1.69
N LEU A 7 19.75 26.38 -0.71
CA LEU A 7 18.47 26.03 -0.09
C LEU A 7 17.98 27.10 0.91
N LYS A 8 18.91 27.83 1.56
CA LYS A 8 18.56 28.94 2.46
C LYS A 8 18.01 30.17 1.75
N ALA A 9 18.40 30.36 0.50
CA ALA A 9 17.93 31.46 -0.33
C ALA A 9 16.49 31.26 -0.83
N SER A 10 16.10 30.01 -1.13
CA SER A 10 14.78 29.70 -1.66
C SER A 10 13.66 29.86 -0.60
N LEU A 11 13.95 29.53 0.66
CA LEU A 11 12.96 29.67 1.73
C LEU A 11 12.80 31.15 2.16
N ARG A 12 13.89 31.94 2.13
CA ARG A 12 13.83 33.40 2.36
C ARG A 12 13.12 34.13 1.23
N LEU A 13 13.24 33.66 -0.02
CA LEU A 13 12.56 34.24 -1.17
C LEU A 13 11.04 34.05 -1.12
N LEU A 14 10.57 32.88 -0.64
CA LEU A 14 9.14 32.62 -0.45
C LEU A 14 8.54 33.48 0.66
N MET A 15 9.26 33.73 1.75
CA MET A 15 8.81 34.63 2.82
C MET A 15 8.90 36.13 2.45
N THR A 16 9.88 36.53 1.65
CA THR A 16 10.02 37.95 1.25
C THR A 16 9.06 38.38 0.13
N LEU A 17 8.60 37.45 -0.71
CA LEU A 17 7.61 37.77 -1.75
C LEU A 17 6.20 37.97 -1.17
N ALA A 18 5.87 37.35 -0.02
CA ALA A 18 4.61 37.55 0.69
C ALA A 18 4.54 38.88 1.47
N LEU A 19 5.69 39.50 1.79
CA LEU A 19 5.78 40.79 2.52
C LEU A 19 5.79 42.03 1.61
N ALA A 20 5.93 41.90 0.30
CA ALA A 20 6.08 43.02 -0.62
C ALA A 20 4.76 43.59 -1.21
N THR A 21 3.60 42.98 -0.92
CA THR A 21 2.30 43.42 -1.47
C THR A 21 1.36 44.11 -0.48
N GLY A 22 1.82 44.41 0.74
CA GLY A 22 0.98 44.93 1.82
C GLY A 22 1.34 46.31 2.41
N LEU A 23 1.87 47.25 1.64
CA LEU A 23 2.14 48.62 2.14
C LEU A 23 1.65 49.68 1.14
N SER A 24 0.43 50.09 1.28
CA SER A 24 -0.04 51.45 0.91
C SER A 24 -1.41 51.73 1.48
N ALA A 25 -1.48 52.40 2.60
CA ALA A 25 -2.45 53.47 2.89
C ALA A 25 -2.20 54.03 4.29
N CYS A 26 -1.61 55.24 4.33
CA CYS A 26 -1.63 56.11 5.52
C CYS A 26 -2.94 56.95 5.52
N ALA A 27 -3.53 57.11 6.70
CA ALA A 27 -4.18 58.36 7.09
C ALA A 27 -4.57 58.40 8.58
N SER A 28 -3.87 59.32 9.30
CA SER A 28 -4.26 60.30 10.33
C SER A 28 -5.14 59.91 11.52
N MET A 29 -4.58 60.16 12.74
CA MET A 29 -5.19 60.30 14.09
C MET A 29 -6.09 61.53 14.22
N PRO A 30 -6.89 61.61 15.34
CA PRO A 30 -6.42 62.38 16.49
C PRO A 30 -6.69 61.79 17.90
N HIS A 31 -5.91 62.30 18.87
CA HIS A 31 -5.89 62.06 20.31
C HIS A 31 -7.15 62.41 21.08
N LYS A 32 -7.42 61.68 22.20
CA LYS A 32 -7.90 62.24 23.49
C LYS A 32 -7.61 61.28 24.65
N THR A 33 -7.09 61.86 25.74
CA THR A 33 -6.69 61.25 27.01
C THR A 33 -7.82 61.20 28.05
N PRO A 34 -7.63 60.55 29.25
CA PRO A 34 -8.60 59.69 29.93
C PRO A 34 -9.30 60.33 31.15
N PRO A 35 -10.12 59.58 31.88
CA PRO A 35 -9.85 59.46 33.30
C PRO A 35 -9.97 58.07 33.92
N SER A 36 -9.24 57.94 35.01
CA SER A 36 -9.03 56.88 35.97
C SER A 36 -10.31 56.40 36.68
N SER A 37 -10.40 55.07 36.98
CA SER A 37 -10.92 54.55 38.27
C SER A 37 -10.82 53.01 38.36
N ASN A 38 -10.14 52.55 39.38
CA ASN A 38 -10.22 51.34 40.23
C ASN A 38 -10.61 49.92 39.67
N PRO A 39 -9.97 48.86 40.23
CA PRO A 39 -10.00 47.51 39.70
C PRO A 39 -11.21 46.69 40.18
N ALA A 40 -11.79 45.93 39.26
CA ALA A 40 -12.76 44.87 39.52
C ALA A 40 -12.13 43.49 39.17
N PRO A 41 -12.65 42.40 39.74
CA PRO A 41 -11.96 41.12 39.80
C PRO A 41 -11.77 40.42 38.44
N ALA A 42 -10.71 39.64 38.37
CA ALA A 42 -10.34 38.86 37.16
C ALA A 42 -11.49 37.98 36.66
N PRO A 43 -11.82 38.04 35.39
CA PRO A 43 -12.68 37.04 34.76
C PRO A 43 -11.86 35.78 34.44
N ALA A 44 -12.52 34.65 34.61
CA ALA A 44 -12.04 33.32 34.18
C ALA A 44 -11.48 33.35 32.76
N GLU A 45 -10.39 32.60 32.54
CA GLU A 45 -9.80 32.40 31.24
C GLU A 45 -10.84 31.75 30.31
N THR A 46 -11.48 32.57 29.52
CA THR A 46 -12.21 32.11 28.32
C THR A 46 -11.16 31.80 27.28
N THR A 47 -11.00 30.53 26.93
CA THR A 47 -10.32 30.10 25.73
C THR A 47 -10.95 30.78 24.53
N THR A 48 -10.40 31.89 24.11
CA THR A 48 -10.78 32.59 22.89
C THR A 48 -10.32 31.75 21.71
N SER A 49 -11.23 31.02 21.08
CA SER A 49 -10.98 30.42 19.76
C SER A 49 -10.65 31.55 18.79
N VAL A 50 -9.40 31.60 18.32
CA VAL A 50 -9.00 32.53 17.26
C VAL A 50 -9.83 32.16 16.03
N PRO A 51 -10.48 33.14 15.31
CA PRO A 51 -11.26 32.83 14.13
C PRO A 51 -10.35 32.11 13.09
N GLU A 52 -10.78 30.94 12.63
CA GLU A 52 -10.16 30.26 11.51
C GLU A 52 -10.10 31.19 10.30
N THR A 53 -8.95 31.26 9.64
CA THR A 53 -8.83 32.00 8.39
C THR A 53 -9.66 31.28 7.31
N SER A 54 -10.26 32.02 6.39
CA SER A 54 -10.99 31.43 5.25
C SER A 54 -10.13 30.44 4.45
N THR A 55 -8.82 30.66 4.44
CA THR A 55 -7.81 29.80 3.79
C THR A 55 -7.65 28.47 4.52
N ALA A 56 -7.69 28.46 5.86
CA ALA A 56 -7.61 27.22 6.64
C ALA A 56 -8.88 26.37 6.46
N GLN A 57 -10.08 27.00 6.48
CA GLN A 57 -11.34 26.29 6.21
C GLN A 57 -11.36 25.68 4.80
N HIS A 58 -10.75 26.34 3.82
CA HIS A 58 -10.60 25.79 2.47
C HIS A 58 -9.64 24.60 2.44
N ALA A 59 -8.54 24.67 3.19
CA ALA A 59 -7.62 23.56 3.37
C ALA A 59 -8.30 22.32 3.99
N ASP A 60 -9.15 22.51 5.02
CA ASP A 60 -9.93 21.42 5.64
C ASP A 60 -10.87 20.76 4.64
N GLN A 61 -11.51 21.55 3.76
CA GLN A 61 -12.35 21.01 2.69
C GLN A 61 -11.55 20.19 1.67
N PHE A 62 -10.33 20.62 1.34
CA PHE A 62 -9.44 19.84 0.48
C PHE A 62 -9.02 18.53 1.16
N MET A 63 -8.66 18.54 2.44
CA MET A 63 -8.36 17.32 3.21
C MET A 63 -9.54 16.34 3.21
N ALA A 64 -10.75 16.83 3.45
CA ALA A 64 -11.96 16.00 3.45
C ALA A 64 -12.26 15.37 2.08
N LYS A 65 -11.78 15.98 0.98
CA LYS A 65 -11.93 15.47 -0.40
C LYS A 65 -10.75 14.61 -0.87
N GLY A 66 -9.70 14.42 -0.05
CA GLY A 66 -8.49 13.69 -0.43
C GLY A 66 -7.58 14.48 -1.38
N HIS A 67 -7.61 15.81 -1.31
CA HIS A 67 -6.76 16.73 -2.07
C HIS A 67 -5.63 17.25 -1.18
N GLU A 68 -4.76 16.35 -0.73
CA GLU A 68 -3.77 16.60 0.32
C GLU A 68 -2.73 17.67 -0.06
N LEU A 69 -2.35 17.77 -1.33
CA LEU A 69 -1.34 18.74 -1.77
C LEU A 69 -1.90 20.16 -1.86
N GLU A 70 -3.15 20.29 -2.28
CA GLU A 70 -3.87 21.55 -2.27
C GLU A 70 -4.09 22.02 -0.82
N ALA A 71 -4.51 21.12 0.06
CA ALA A 71 -4.65 21.39 1.48
C ALA A 71 -3.33 21.83 2.11
N ALA A 72 -2.23 21.12 1.83
CA ALA A 72 -0.90 21.48 2.33
C ALA A 72 -0.50 22.90 1.93
N ARG A 73 -0.78 23.30 0.69
CA ARG A 73 -0.50 24.66 0.20
C ARG A 73 -1.33 25.70 0.94
N ASP A 74 -2.61 25.46 1.10
CA ASP A 74 -3.52 26.42 1.75
C ASP A 74 -3.22 26.53 3.26
N TYR A 75 -2.84 25.45 3.94
CA TYR A 75 -2.33 25.53 5.32
C TYR A 75 -1.01 26.30 5.42
N ILE A 76 -0.10 26.19 4.44
CA ILE A 76 1.12 27.01 4.41
C ILE A 76 0.76 28.51 4.28
N HIS A 77 -0.24 28.86 3.46
CA HIS A 77 -0.71 30.22 3.34
C HIS A 77 -1.34 30.71 4.64
N ALA A 78 -2.20 29.91 5.26
CA ALA A 78 -2.80 30.22 6.56
C ALA A 78 -1.73 30.42 7.66
N ALA A 79 -0.67 29.59 7.64
CA ALA A 79 0.47 29.74 8.55
C ALA A 79 1.26 31.05 8.34
N ALA A 80 1.34 31.54 7.10
CA ALA A 80 2.01 32.79 6.79
C ALA A 80 1.24 34.03 7.31
N GLU A 81 -0.07 33.93 7.39
CA GLU A 81 -0.96 34.98 7.91
C GLU A 81 -1.11 34.94 9.43
N ALA A 82 -0.91 33.78 10.05
CA ALA A 82 -1.03 33.55 11.47
C ALA A 82 0.27 33.83 12.24
N ARG A 83 0.15 33.96 13.57
CA ARG A 83 1.29 34.12 14.49
C ARG A 83 1.13 33.25 15.73
N GLY A 84 2.25 32.98 16.39
CA GLY A 84 2.27 32.21 17.62
C GLY A 84 1.76 30.78 17.47
N GLN A 85 0.93 30.31 18.39
CA GLN A 85 0.44 28.92 18.40
C GLN A 85 -0.37 28.57 17.16
N THR A 86 -1.21 29.49 16.65
CA THR A 86 -2.01 29.27 15.45
C THR A 86 -1.15 29.03 14.20
N GLN A 87 -0.07 29.80 14.05
CA GLN A 87 0.90 29.58 12.97
C GLN A 87 1.49 28.17 13.01
N LEU A 88 1.87 27.72 14.20
CA LEU A 88 2.47 26.41 14.40
C LEU A 88 1.50 25.28 14.11
N ASN A 89 0.23 25.44 14.52
CA ASN A 89 -0.81 24.47 14.22
C ASN A 89 -0.98 24.32 12.71
N TYR A 90 -1.07 25.41 11.95
CA TYR A 90 -1.18 25.36 10.50
C TYR A 90 0.08 24.77 9.83
N LEU A 91 1.29 25.02 10.34
CA LEU A 91 2.51 24.37 9.87
C LEU A 91 2.48 22.85 10.10
N MET A 92 1.93 22.41 11.23
CA MET A 92 1.76 20.99 11.54
C MET A 92 0.75 20.33 10.59
N GLU A 93 -0.40 20.97 10.37
CA GLU A 93 -1.41 20.47 9.42
C GLU A 93 -0.85 20.41 7.99
N ALA A 94 -0.11 21.44 7.56
CA ALA A 94 0.59 21.45 6.27
C ALA A 94 1.61 20.31 6.15
N ALA A 95 2.35 20.03 7.23
CA ALA A 95 3.33 18.95 7.26
C ALA A 95 2.65 17.58 7.17
N GLN A 96 1.55 17.38 7.88
CA GLN A 96 0.77 16.15 7.83
C GLN A 96 0.11 15.94 6.47
N ALA A 97 -0.48 16.98 5.89
CA ALA A 97 -1.04 16.95 4.55
C ALA A 97 0.04 16.63 3.50
N SER A 98 1.24 17.19 3.66
CA SER A 98 2.38 16.90 2.78
C SER A 98 2.82 15.43 2.84
N LEU A 99 2.81 14.80 4.03
CA LEU A 99 3.08 13.36 4.18
C LEU A 99 2.01 12.52 3.45
N LYS A 100 0.73 12.82 3.70
CA LYS A 100 -0.38 12.13 3.03
C LYS A 100 -0.30 12.28 1.52
N GLY A 101 0.04 13.48 1.04
CA GLY A 101 0.27 13.79 -0.38
C GLY A 101 1.59 13.28 -0.95
N ARG A 102 2.31 12.41 -0.22
CA ARG A 102 3.58 11.80 -0.65
C ARG A 102 4.68 12.82 -1.01
N LYS A 103 4.77 13.90 -0.24
CA LYS A 103 5.83 14.92 -0.33
C LYS A 103 6.67 14.96 0.97
N PRO A 104 7.41 13.89 1.29
CA PRO A 104 8.13 13.77 2.55
C PRO A 104 9.18 14.88 2.76
N GLN A 105 9.80 15.39 1.69
CA GLN A 105 10.75 16.51 1.79
C GLN A 105 10.09 17.77 2.34
N VAL A 106 8.88 18.08 1.87
CA VAL A 106 8.11 19.26 2.33
C VAL A 106 7.69 19.06 3.78
N ALA A 107 7.20 17.88 4.13
CA ALA A 107 6.82 17.55 5.50
C ALA A 107 7.99 17.68 6.48
N ILE A 108 9.19 17.21 6.12
CA ILE A 108 10.41 17.36 6.93
C ILE A 108 10.78 18.84 7.11
N LEU A 109 10.70 19.65 6.04
CA LEU A 109 11.01 21.08 6.11
C LEU A 109 10.04 21.82 7.04
N LEU A 110 8.74 21.54 6.93
CA LEU A 110 7.72 22.15 7.78
C LEU A 110 7.85 21.71 9.25
N ALA A 111 8.09 20.42 9.52
CA ALA A 111 8.36 19.92 10.86
C ALA A 111 9.63 20.55 11.46
N ASN A 112 10.68 20.71 10.68
CA ASN A 112 11.90 21.41 11.13
C ASN A 112 11.62 22.87 11.47
N GLU A 113 10.74 23.55 10.73
CA GLU A 113 10.36 24.93 11.04
C GLU A 113 9.59 25.03 12.35
N VAL A 114 8.67 24.10 12.60
CA VAL A 114 7.97 24.00 13.90
C VAL A 114 8.97 23.79 15.03
N LEU A 115 9.91 22.84 14.88
CA LEU A 115 10.97 22.55 15.87
C LEU A 115 11.89 23.75 16.12
N ARG A 116 12.11 24.59 15.09
CA ARG A 116 12.91 25.81 15.21
C ARG A 116 12.19 26.94 15.93
N LEU A 117 10.90 27.08 15.67
CA LEU A 117 10.08 28.18 16.24
C LEU A 117 9.66 27.93 17.68
N GLN A 118 9.59 26.67 18.09
CA GLN A 118 9.09 26.28 19.42
C GLN A 118 10.16 25.57 20.25
N HIS A 119 10.68 26.28 21.25
CA HIS A 119 11.55 25.69 22.24
C HIS A 119 10.79 25.22 23.50
N ASP A 120 9.63 25.82 23.81
CA ASP A 120 8.95 25.67 25.09
C ASP A 120 7.67 24.81 25.05
N ASN A 121 7.09 24.53 23.86
CA ASN A 121 5.93 23.64 23.74
C ASN A 121 6.36 22.19 23.44
N ALA A 122 6.49 21.41 24.51
CA ALA A 122 6.97 20.05 24.44
C ALA A 122 6.01 19.10 23.70
N GLU A 123 4.68 19.34 23.77
CA GLU A 123 3.68 18.55 23.04
C GLU A 123 3.83 18.70 21.53
N LEU A 124 3.91 19.92 21.06
CA LEU A 124 4.08 20.24 19.64
C LEU A 124 5.44 19.73 19.12
N ARG A 125 6.48 19.79 19.97
CA ARG A 125 7.79 19.21 19.67
C ARG A 125 7.68 17.70 19.41
N GLY A 126 6.96 16.97 20.25
CA GLY A 126 6.75 15.53 20.08
C GLY A 126 6.04 15.21 18.77
N ALA A 127 4.96 15.94 18.45
CA ALA A 127 4.23 15.76 17.21
C ALA A 127 5.07 16.10 15.96
N ALA A 128 5.87 17.17 16.01
CA ALA A 128 6.77 17.54 14.91
C ALA A 128 7.90 16.52 14.69
N LEU A 129 8.48 15.96 15.77
CA LEU A 129 9.44 14.86 15.68
C LEU A 129 8.84 13.61 15.03
N TRP A 130 7.58 13.32 15.33
CA TRP A 130 6.85 12.21 14.70
C TRP A 130 6.70 12.41 13.18
N ILE A 131 6.21 13.56 12.74
CA ILE A 131 6.07 13.86 11.30
C ILE A 131 7.43 13.82 10.60
N ARG A 132 8.46 14.40 11.23
CA ARG A 132 9.82 14.36 10.68
C ARG A 132 10.35 12.94 10.55
N ALA A 133 10.11 12.10 11.54
CA ALA A 133 10.51 10.69 11.50
C ALA A 133 9.82 9.92 10.36
N GLN A 134 8.51 10.12 10.17
CA GLN A 134 7.77 9.51 9.06
C GLN A 134 8.33 9.95 7.70
N GLY A 135 8.57 11.25 7.52
CA GLY A 135 9.15 11.76 6.28
C GLY A 135 10.56 11.22 6.01
N LEU A 136 11.38 11.04 7.06
CA LEU A 136 12.71 10.44 6.95
C LEU A 136 12.63 8.94 6.59
N MET A 137 11.66 8.20 7.12
CA MET A 137 11.42 6.81 6.74
C MET A 137 11.01 6.69 5.27
N ASP A 138 10.13 7.55 4.79
CA ASP A 138 9.72 7.59 3.38
C ASP A 138 10.89 7.89 2.42
N GLN A 139 11.94 8.52 2.93
CA GLN A 139 13.19 8.77 2.21
C GLN A 139 14.27 7.68 2.40
N GLY A 140 13.96 6.62 3.13
CA GLY A 140 14.92 5.56 3.45
C GLY A 140 16.00 5.96 4.48
N GLN A 141 15.85 7.12 5.15
CA GLN A 141 16.80 7.63 6.16
C GLN A 141 16.49 7.04 7.56
N THR A 142 16.43 5.72 7.63
CA THR A 142 16.02 4.96 8.82
C THR A 142 16.80 5.30 10.10
N PRO A 143 18.14 5.49 10.09
CA PRO A 143 18.86 5.84 11.31
C PRO A 143 18.44 7.19 11.90
N SER A 144 18.24 8.19 11.04
CA SER A 144 17.80 9.53 11.46
C SER A 144 16.35 9.51 11.97
N ALA A 145 15.47 8.75 11.30
CA ALA A 145 14.10 8.55 11.74
C ALA A 145 14.04 7.91 13.13
N LYS A 146 14.83 6.85 13.35
CA LYS A 146 14.93 6.17 14.65
C LYS A 146 15.33 7.13 15.77
N GLY A 147 16.37 7.95 15.56
CA GLY A 147 16.79 8.94 16.55
C GLY A 147 15.69 9.95 16.91
N ASN A 148 14.88 10.38 15.94
CA ASN A 148 13.74 11.26 16.20
C ASN A 148 12.63 10.57 17.02
N LEU A 149 12.37 9.30 16.76
CA LEU A 149 11.37 8.52 17.51
C LEU A 149 11.85 8.27 18.96
N GLU A 150 13.13 8.02 19.16
CA GLU A 150 13.71 7.86 20.49
C GLU A 150 13.66 9.18 21.27
N GLU A 151 14.02 10.31 20.63
CA GLU A 151 13.91 11.64 21.22
C GLU A 151 12.47 11.97 21.62
N LEU A 152 11.50 11.71 20.73
CA LEU A 152 10.07 11.92 20.98
C LEU A 152 9.60 11.19 22.26
N LEU A 153 10.05 9.97 22.51
CA LEU A 153 9.64 9.20 23.68
C LEU A 153 10.20 9.76 25.00
N THR A 154 11.24 10.59 24.96
CA THR A 154 11.76 11.30 26.15
C THR A 154 10.86 12.47 26.56
N ILE A 155 9.97 12.93 25.69
CA ILE A 155 9.08 14.07 25.91
C ILE A 155 7.79 13.57 26.57
N ALA A 156 7.62 13.78 27.85
CA ALA A 156 6.49 13.26 28.62
C ALA A 156 5.12 13.77 28.14
N SER A 157 5.05 15.02 27.66
CA SER A 157 3.83 15.66 27.15
C SER A 157 3.48 15.32 25.69
N THR A 158 4.27 14.46 25.02
CA THR A 158 3.89 13.96 23.70
C THR A 158 2.54 13.24 23.78
N PRO A 159 1.59 13.51 22.84
CA PRO A 159 0.28 12.85 22.84
C PRO A 159 0.39 11.33 22.91
N GLN A 160 -0.53 10.70 23.63
CA GLN A 160 -0.48 9.26 23.93
C GLN A 160 -0.53 8.41 22.67
N ASP A 161 -1.35 8.77 21.70
CA ASP A 161 -1.47 8.11 20.41
C ASP A 161 -0.18 8.21 19.58
N VAL A 162 0.49 9.38 19.60
CA VAL A 162 1.78 9.60 18.92
C VAL A 162 2.87 8.76 19.57
N ARG A 163 2.91 8.68 20.91
CA ARG A 163 3.84 7.80 21.63
C ARG A 163 3.62 6.33 21.30
N ALA A 164 2.34 5.90 21.26
CA ALA A 164 1.99 4.53 20.91
C ALA A 164 2.42 4.18 19.47
N GLN A 165 2.22 5.10 18.52
CA GLN A 165 2.67 4.92 17.14
C GLN A 165 4.20 4.87 17.03
N ALA A 166 4.90 5.75 17.74
CA ALA A 166 6.37 5.78 17.78
C ALA A 166 6.96 4.48 18.34
N MET A 167 6.42 3.97 19.45
CA MET A 167 6.83 2.69 20.03
C MET A 167 6.59 1.53 19.06
N GLY A 168 5.44 1.50 18.39
CA GLY A 168 5.13 0.50 17.38
C GLY A 168 6.10 0.51 16.19
N THR A 169 6.51 1.70 15.77
CA THR A 169 7.49 1.90 14.68
C THR A 169 8.90 1.50 15.12
N LEU A 170 9.33 1.93 16.32
CA LEU A 170 10.61 1.53 16.88
C LEU A 170 10.72 0.02 17.06
N ALA A 171 9.67 -0.64 17.54
CA ALA A 171 9.65 -2.10 17.63
C ALA A 171 9.90 -2.76 16.27
N THR A 172 9.31 -2.24 15.19
CA THR A 172 9.57 -2.73 13.84
C THR A 172 11.03 -2.51 13.43
N LEU A 173 11.56 -1.31 13.63
CA LEU A 173 12.95 -0.98 13.27
C LEU A 173 13.97 -1.80 14.05
N TYR A 174 13.75 -2.00 15.35
CA TYR A 174 14.63 -2.83 16.19
C TYR A 174 14.55 -4.31 15.81
N THR A 175 13.37 -4.82 15.44
CA THR A 175 13.24 -6.20 14.93
C THR A 175 14.02 -6.38 13.63
N GLN A 176 13.96 -5.42 12.71
CA GLN A 176 14.72 -5.45 11.45
C GLN A 176 16.24 -5.41 11.66
N GLN A 177 16.69 -4.82 12.76
CA GLN A 177 18.10 -4.75 13.15
C GLN A 177 18.58 -5.95 13.99
N GLY A 178 17.74 -6.94 14.27
CA GLY A 178 18.06 -8.09 15.09
C GLY A 178 18.14 -7.79 16.61
N HIS A 179 17.49 -6.71 17.04
CA HIS A 179 17.40 -6.30 18.46
C HIS A 179 16.01 -6.62 19.03
N GLU A 180 15.60 -7.88 18.90
CA GLU A 180 14.21 -8.30 19.15
C GLU A 180 13.78 -8.14 20.62
N LEU A 181 14.70 -8.28 21.60
CA LEU A 181 14.37 -8.04 23.00
C LEU A 181 14.00 -6.57 23.25
N THR A 182 14.70 -5.64 22.61
CA THR A 182 14.38 -4.21 22.66
C THR A 182 13.03 -3.95 21.98
N ALA A 183 12.77 -4.59 20.84
CA ALA A 183 11.49 -4.50 20.16
C ALA A 183 10.33 -5.02 21.03
N LEU A 184 10.55 -6.13 21.74
CA LEU A 184 9.58 -6.70 22.68
C LEU A 184 9.24 -5.73 23.81
N ASN A 185 10.25 -5.07 24.41
CA ASN A 185 10.02 -4.06 25.42
C ASN A 185 9.11 -2.94 24.91
N PHE A 186 9.39 -2.37 23.72
CA PHE A 186 8.55 -1.33 23.12
C PHE A 186 7.11 -1.79 22.89
N LEU A 187 6.88 -3.02 22.41
CA LEU A 187 5.54 -3.54 22.21
C LEU A 187 4.79 -3.71 23.53
N ILE A 188 5.44 -4.16 24.58
CA ILE A 188 4.83 -4.36 25.89
C ILE A 188 4.53 -3.02 26.58
N GLU A 189 5.45 -2.06 26.53
CA GLU A 189 5.22 -0.71 27.06
C GLU A 189 4.11 0.02 26.30
N ARG A 190 4.00 -0.21 25.00
CA ARG A 190 2.97 0.34 24.14
C ARG A 190 1.55 -0.05 24.56
N ASP A 191 1.36 -1.21 25.16
CA ASP A 191 0.04 -1.74 25.55
C ASP A 191 -0.72 -0.77 26.46
N SER A 192 -0.02 -0.14 27.40
CA SER A 192 -0.60 0.84 28.34
C SER A 192 -1.08 2.15 27.67
N LEU A 193 -0.67 2.38 26.43
CA LEU A 193 -1.01 3.57 25.63
C LEU A 193 -2.11 3.32 24.61
N LEU A 194 -2.56 2.08 24.45
CA LEU A 194 -3.52 1.71 23.41
C LEU A 194 -4.96 1.71 23.92
N GLY A 195 -5.88 2.06 23.03
CA GLY A 195 -7.30 1.81 23.24
C GLY A 195 -7.64 0.31 23.16
N SER A 196 -8.75 -0.11 23.78
CA SER A 196 -9.17 -1.51 23.87
C SER A 196 -9.23 -2.24 22.51
N ASN A 197 -9.57 -1.52 21.44
CA ASN A 197 -9.66 -2.07 20.08
C ASN A 197 -8.27 -2.35 19.45
N GLU A 198 -7.20 -1.74 19.95
CA GLU A 198 -5.85 -1.83 19.39
C GLU A 198 -4.95 -2.82 20.15
N VAL A 199 -5.28 -3.07 21.42
CA VAL A 199 -4.51 -3.96 22.32
C VAL A 199 -4.38 -5.36 21.73
N ALA A 200 -5.46 -5.95 21.21
CA ALA A 200 -5.44 -7.26 20.58
C ALA A 200 -4.46 -7.33 19.39
N GLY A 201 -4.41 -6.25 18.58
CA GLY A 201 -3.43 -6.13 17.49
C GLY A 201 -1.98 -6.07 17.99
N ASN A 202 -1.74 -5.39 19.10
CA ASN A 202 -0.42 -5.32 19.72
C ASN A 202 0.01 -6.66 20.32
N HIS A 203 -0.89 -7.37 21.01
CA HIS A 203 -0.63 -8.71 21.55
C HIS A 203 -0.27 -9.70 20.45
N ARG A 204 -0.95 -9.66 19.28
CA ARG A 204 -0.55 -10.49 18.12
C ARG A 204 0.89 -10.21 17.67
N ARG A 205 1.34 -8.94 17.71
CA ARG A 205 2.74 -8.60 17.39
C ARG A 205 3.73 -9.12 18.44
N ILE A 206 3.37 -9.06 19.74
CA ILE A 206 4.16 -9.63 20.83
C ILE A 206 4.32 -11.13 20.62
N HIS A 207 3.21 -11.85 20.41
CA HIS A 207 3.24 -13.29 20.14
C HIS A 207 4.08 -13.62 18.92
N ALA A 208 3.87 -12.93 17.79
CA ALA A 208 4.64 -13.14 16.57
C ALA A 208 6.15 -12.97 16.78
N LEU A 209 6.56 -11.99 17.58
CA LEU A 209 7.97 -11.77 17.90
C LEU A 209 8.54 -12.88 18.79
N LEU A 210 7.79 -13.32 19.79
CA LEU A 210 8.20 -14.39 20.71
C LEU A 210 8.24 -15.75 20.01
N ASP A 211 7.27 -16.04 19.15
CA ASP A 211 7.17 -17.30 18.42
C ASP A 211 8.33 -17.56 17.46
N LEU A 212 9.02 -16.50 17.03
CA LEU A 212 10.23 -16.59 16.23
C LEU A 212 11.46 -17.07 17.00
N GLN A 213 11.46 -16.94 18.32
CA GLN A 213 12.66 -17.17 19.11
C GLN A 213 12.75 -18.65 19.54
N SER A 214 13.97 -19.18 19.59
CA SER A 214 14.20 -20.51 20.18
C SER A 214 13.96 -20.48 21.69
N ALA A 215 13.62 -21.63 22.28
CA ALA A 215 13.46 -21.73 23.75
C ALA A 215 14.71 -21.26 24.51
N ALA A 216 15.90 -21.62 24.03
CA ALA A 216 17.16 -21.20 24.64
C ALA A 216 17.35 -19.66 24.60
N LYS A 217 16.95 -19.01 23.47
CA LYS A 217 17.03 -17.55 23.34
C LYS A 217 16.01 -16.87 24.27
N LEU A 218 14.81 -17.41 24.38
CA LEU A 218 13.78 -16.92 25.31
C LEU A 218 14.23 -17.04 26.77
N GLN A 219 14.81 -18.16 27.18
CA GLN A 219 15.37 -18.33 28.53
C GLN A 219 16.49 -17.33 28.83
N ASN A 220 17.37 -17.08 27.86
CA ASN A 220 18.40 -16.05 27.97
C ASN A 220 17.79 -14.66 28.14
N TRP A 221 16.75 -14.33 27.38
CA TRP A 221 16.05 -13.04 27.51
C TRP A 221 15.35 -12.89 28.85
N GLN A 222 14.70 -13.96 29.33
CA GLN A 222 14.02 -13.97 30.63
C GLN A 222 14.99 -13.62 31.77
N GLY A 223 16.20 -14.20 31.74
CA GLY A 223 17.23 -13.91 32.72
C GLY A 223 17.89 -12.51 32.63
N ARG A 224 17.77 -11.87 31.44
CA ARG A 224 18.39 -10.55 31.19
C ARG A 224 17.39 -9.38 31.24
N SER A 225 16.11 -9.63 31.15
CA SER A 225 15.10 -8.57 31.19
C SER A 225 14.90 -8.09 32.64
N GLY A 226 15.03 -6.79 32.84
CA GLY A 226 14.66 -6.12 34.11
C GLY A 226 13.15 -5.79 34.18
N ASN A 227 12.39 -5.98 33.12
CA ASN A 227 10.96 -5.69 33.05
C ASN A 227 10.13 -6.94 33.40
N PRO A 228 9.36 -6.95 34.53
CA PRO A 228 8.57 -8.10 34.92
C PRO A 228 7.55 -8.56 33.87
N LEU A 229 6.86 -7.61 33.21
CA LEU A 229 5.88 -7.95 32.16
C LEU A 229 6.54 -8.64 30.95
N VAL A 230 7.77 -8.24 30.59
CA VAL A 230 8.54 -8.91 29.54
C VAL A 230 8.86 -10.35 29.95
N GLN A 231 9.26 -10.57 31.20
CA GLN A 231 9.51 -11.92 31.75
C GLN A 231 8.24 -12.78 31.73
N GLU A 232 7.10 -12.20 32.04
CA GLU A 232 5.80 -12.87 32.02
C GLU A 232 5.39 -13.26 30.59
N TRP A 233 5.48 -12.37 29.61
CA TRP A 233 5.23 -12.69 28.21
C TRP A 233 6.15 -13.81 27.69
N ILE A 234 7.42 -13.78 28.08
CA ILE A 234 8.39 -14.83 27.74
C ILE A 234 8.01 -16.17 28.40
N ALA A 235 7.57 -16.15 29.66
CA ALA A 235 7.12 -17.35 30.35
C ALA A 235 5.95 -18.03 29.63
N VAL A 236 4.96 -17.25 29.21
CA VAL A 236 3.84 -17.76 28.40
C VAL A 236 4.32 -18.39 27.09
N ALA A 237 5.24 -17.73 26.40
CA ALA A 237 5.83 -18.27 25.18
C ALA A 237 6.62 -19.57 25.40
N LEU A 238 7.26 -19.74 26.54
CA LEU A 238 7.94 -20.97 26.91
C LEU A 238 6.93 -22.10 27.25
N ILE A 239 5.85 -21.79 27.96
CA ILE A 239 4.74 -22.74 28.23
C ILE A 239 4.14 -23.22 26.91
N THR A 240 3.91 -22.33 25.94
CA THR A 240 3.37 -22.69 24.62
C THR A 240 4.26 -23.72 23.90
N ARG A 241 5.57 -23.68 24.09
CA ARG A 241 6.52 -24.63 23.50
C ARG A 241 6.63 -25.94 24.27
N GLN A 242 6.45 -25.86 25.58
CA GLN A 242 6.52 -27.04 26.45
C GLN A 242 5.33 -27.97 26.22
N TYR A 243 4.16 -27.43 25.89
CA TYR A 243 2.92 -28.19 25.71
C TYR A 243 2.44 -28.07 24.24
N PRO A 244 2.86 -29.00 23.37
CA PRO A 244 2.42 -29.02 21.96
C PRO A 244 0.92 -29.29 21.81
N ASP A 245 0.36 -30.12 22.69
CA ASP A 245 -1.06 -30.43 22.70
C ASP A 245 -1.90 -29.20 23.08
N PRO A 246 -2.93 -28.83 22.29
CA PRO A 246 -3.72 -27.62 22.52
C PRO A 246 -4.46 -27.62 23.88
N GLN A 247 -4.97 -28.77 24.33
CA GLN A 247 -5.72 -28.83 25.58
C GLN A 247 -4.78 -28.71 26.79
N GLN A 248 -3.66 -29.42 26.78
CA GLN A 248 -2.64 -29.33 27.82
C GLN A 248 -2.05 -27.93 27.87
N ARG A 249 -1.78 -27.31 26.72
CA ARG A 249 -1.30 -25.94 26.62
C ARG A 249 -2.28 -24.96 27.23
N GLN A 250 -3.56 -25.05 26.87
CA GLN A 250 -4.62 -24.19 27.42
C GLN A 250 -4.73 -24.34 28.94
N ALA A 251 -4.68 -25.55 29.46
CA ALA A 251 -4.70 -25.82 30.89
C ALA A 251 -3.48 -25.22 31.60
N ALA A 252 -2.28 -25.40 31.05
CA ALA A 252 -1.04 -24.85 31.61
C ALA A 252 -1.03 -23.31 31.63
N ILE A 253 -1.51 -22.68 30.54
CA ILE A 253 -1.61 -21.22 30.47
C ILE A 253 -2.68 -20.69 31.42
N SER A 254 -3.84 -21.35 31.53
CA SER A 254 -4.88 -20.95 32.48
C SER A 254 -4.39 -21.05 33.93
N ALA A 255 -3.66 -22.11 34.27
CA ALA A 255 -3.05 -22.26 35.60
C ALA A 255 -1.99 -21.18 35.87
N TRP A 256 -1.20 -20.83 34.86
CA TRP A 256 -0.20 -19.78 34.96
C TRP A 256 -0.85 -18.40 35.13
N LEU A 257 -1.90 -18.08 34.37
CA LEU A 257 -2.66 -16.83 34.49
C LEU A 257 -3.34 -16.69 35.88
N ALA A 258 -3.83 -17.79 36.45
CA ALA A 258 -4.39 -17.76 37.79
C ALA A 258 -3.35 -17.36 38.87
N ALA A 259 -2.07 -17.67 38.64
CA ALA A 259 -0.96 -17.26 39.47
C ALA A 259 -0.42 -15.82 39.15
N HIS A 260 -0.82 -15.24 37.99
CA HIS A 260 -0.36 -13.92 37.54
C HIS A 260 -1.58 -13.04 37.16
N PRO A 261 -2.42 -12.64 38.12
CA PRO A 261 -3.69 -11.95 37.86
C PRO A 261 -3.50 -10.53 37.27
N GLY A 262 -2.30 -9.98 37.32
CA GLY A 262 -1.95 -8.69 36.72
C GLY A 262 -1.51 -8.77 35.25
N HIS A 263 -1.33 -9.97 34.72
CA HIS A 263 -0.95 -10.15 33.32
C HIS A 263 -2.13 -9.80 32.38
N PRO A 264 -1.89 -9.09 31.28
CA PRO A 264 -2.91 -8.83 30.28
C PRO A 264 -3.60 -10.13 29.81
N PRO A 265 -4.92 -10.09 29.49
CA PRO A 265 -5.62 -11.27 29.01
C PRO A 265 -4.96 -11.83 27.75
N ILE A 266 -4.59 -13.11 27.79
CA ILE A 266 -4.03 -13.80 26.63
C ILE A 266 -5.20 -14.44 25.89
N ASN A 267 -5.68 -13.77 24.85
CA ASN A 267 -6.74 -14.29 24.01
C ASN A 267 -6.14 -15.18 22.92
N PHE A 268 -6.05 -16.48 23.17
CA PHE A 268 -5.73 -17.48 22.15
C PHE A 268 -6.90 -17.75 21.21
N SER A 269 -8.10 -17.25 21.54
CA SER A 269 -9.33 -17.46 20.78
C SER A 269 -9.48 -16.60 19.53
N ASP A 270 -8.65 -15.56 19.35
CA ASP A 270 -8.71 -14.70 18.15
C ASP A 270 -7.93 -15.22 16.94
N ASP A 271 -7.19 -16.32 17.07
CA ASP A 271 -6.69 -17.05 15.89
C ASP A 271 -7.76 -17.95 15.26
N THR A 272 -8.95 -18.05 15.87
CA THR A 272 -10.08 -18.86 15.38
C THR A 272 -11.38 -18.07 15.19
N ALA A 273 -11.42 -16.76 15.51
CA ALA A 273 -12.65 -15.98 15.39
C ALA A 273 -12.77 -15.35 14.00
N THR A 274 -13.74 -15.87 13.28
CA THR A 274 -14.37 -15.52 12.00
C THR A 274 -13.93 -16.27 10.75
N THR A 275 -13.72 -17.54 10.89
CA THR A 275 -14.32 -18.53 10.02
C THR A 275 -14.87 -19.61 10.93
N THR A 276 -16.09 -20.02 10.78
CA THR A 276 -16.67 -21.24 11.33
C THR A 276 -15.80 -22.40 10.84
N ASP A 277 -14.68 -22.63 11.54
CA ASP A 277 -13.73 -23.68 11.17
C ASP A 277 -14.14 -24.98 11.86
N THR A 278 -15.08 -25.67 11.22
CA THR A 278 -15.34 -27.08 11.46
C THR A 278 -14.24 -27.98 10.89
N SER A 279 -13.08 -27.41 10.51
CA SER A 279 -11.98 -28.13 9.84
C SER A 279 -10.99 -28.82 10.78
N ALA A 280 -11.21 -28.82 12.10
CA ALA A 280 -10.25 -29.39 13.07
C ALA A 280 -10.16 -30.94 13.08
N LEU A 281 -10.84 -31.62 12.18
CA LEU A 281 -10.97 -33.11 12.24
C LEU A 281 -10.51 -33.86 10.98
N ASN A 282 -9.89 -33.20 9.99
CA ASN A 282 -9.41 -33.94 8.82
C ASN A 282 -7.96 -33.54 8.44
N PRO A 283 -6.95 -34.40 8.65
CA PRO A 283 -5.55 -34.12 8.32
C PRO A 283 -5.27 -33.94 6.81
N ALA A 284 -6.27 -34.20 5.95
CA ALA A 284 -6.20 -33.88 4.53
C ALA A 284 -6.57 -32.42 4.20
N LEU A 285 -7.14 -31.70 5.16
CA LEU A 285 -7.61 -30.33 5.04
C LEU A 285 -6.49 -29.35 5.47
N GLY A 286 -5.72 -28.81 4.51
CA GLY A 286 -4.68 -27.84 4.77
C GLY A 286 -3.43 -28.03 3.92
N SER A 287 -3.57 -28.69 2.78
CA SER A 287 -2.47 -28.86 1.84
C SER A 287 -2.07 -27.56 1.12
N ILE A 288 -2.96 -26.55 1.09
CA ILE A 288 -2.68 -25.22 0.52
C ILE A 288 -2.46 -24.21 1.64
N CYS A 289 -1.28 -23.60 1.67
CA CYS A 289 -0.91 -22.60 2.67
C CYS A 289 -0.70 -21.24 2.03
N ALA A 290 -1.37 -20.19 2.54
CA ALA A 290 -1.24 -18.84 2.05
C ALA A 290 -0.24 -18.03 2.90
N LEU A 291 0.81 -17.50 2.28
CA LEU A 291 1.80 -16.60 2.89
C LEU A 291 1.45 -15.15 2.54
N LEU A 292 0.66 -14.48 3.36
CA LEU A 292 0.12 -13.16 3.06
C LEU A 292 0.26 -12.19 4.24
N PRO A 293 0.55 -10.87 3.98
CA PRO A 293 0.67 -9.89 5.03
C PRO A 293 -0.69 -9.65 5.72
N SER A 294 -0.71 -9.76 7.05
CA SER A 294 -1.90 -9.53 7.88
C SER A 294 -1.93 -8.16 8.56
N SER A 295 -0.92 -7.34 8.35
CA SER A 295 -0.78 -6.00 8.94
C SER A 295 -0.28 -4.99 7.91
N GLY A 296 -0.39 -3.69 8.25
CA GLY A 296 0.03 -2.61 7.38
C GLY A 296 -0.93 -2.36 6.19
N PRO A 297 -0.50 -1.56 5.20
CA PRO A 297 -1.37 -1.09 4.12
C PRO A 297 -1.87 -2.22 3.20
N TYR A 298 -1.22 -3.37 3.22
CA TYR A 298 -1.58 -4.52 2.38
C TYR A 298 -2.59 -5.48 3.04
N ALA A 299 -2.85 -5.34 4.34
CA ALA A 299 -3.74 -6.25 5.07
C ALA A 299 -5.16 -6.35 4.47
N PRO A 300 -5.85 -5.26 4.08
CA PRO A 300 -7.18 -5.34 3.47
C PRO A 300 -7.18 -6.08 2.12
N LEU A 301 -6.10 -5.93 1.34
CA LEU A 301 -5.94 -6.62 0.06
C LEU A 301 -5.62 -8.10 0.25
N SER A 302 -4.80 -8.45 1.25
CA SER A 302 -4.52 -9.83 1.64
C SER A 302 -5.77 -10.55 2.13
N GLN A 303 -6.63 -9.86 2.90
CA GLN A 303 -7.92 -10.37 3.32
C GLN A 303 -8.81 -10.70 2.11
N ALA A 304 -8.82 -9.83 1.10
CA ALA A 304 -9.58 -10.08 -0.12
C ALA A 304 -9.05 -11.29 -0.91
N ILE A 305 -7.71 -11.43 -1.04
CA ILE A 305 -7.09 -12.62 -1.64
C ILE A 305 -7.51 -13.89 -0.88
N THR A 306 -7.42 -13.86 0.45
CA THR A 306 -7.80 -15.00 1.29
C THR A 306 -9.29 -15.34 1.14
N ALA A 307 -10.16 -14.35 1.10
CA ALA A 307 -11.60 -14.56 0.84
C ALA A 307 -11.85 -15.20 -0.52
N GLY A 308 -11.13 -14.76 -1.57
CA GLY A 308 -11.17 -15.39 -2.88
C GLY A 308 -10.74 -16.85 -2.85
N MET A 309 -9.59 -17.15 -2.22
CA MET A 309 -9.11 -18.51 -2.06
C MET A 309 -10.10 -19.41 -1.29
N ALA A 310 -10.66 -18.91 -0.18
CA ALA A 310 -11.66 -19.65 0.60
C ALA A 310 -12.95 -19.91 -0.19
N THR A 311 -13.41 -18.92 -0.98
CA THR A 311 -14.56 -19.08 -1.87
C THR A 311 -14.30 -20.12 -2.96
N ALA A 312 -13.10 -20.13 -3.55
CA ALA A 312 -12.73 -21.14 -4.52
C ALA A 312 -12.70 -22.55 -3.90
N ALA A 313 -12.09 -22.68 -2.73
CA ALA A 313 -12.07 -23.94 -1.97
C ALA A 313 -13.49 -24.46 -1.70
N GLN A 314 -14.39 -23.59 -1.29
CA GLN A 314 -15.79 -23.94 -1.02
C GLN A 314 -16.51 -24.41 -2.30
N LEU A 315 -16.38 -23.68 -3.40
CA LEU A 315 -17.07 -23.98 -4.66
C LEU A 315 -16.57 -25.27 -5.32
N GLN A 316 -15.29 -25.59 -5.15
CA GLN A 316 -14.68 -26.78 -5.72
C GLN A 316 -14.68 -27.98 -4.75
N SER A 317 -15.16 -27.79 -3.51
CA SER A 317 -15.06 -28.79 -2.44
C SER A 317 -13.61 -29.28 -2.25
N GLY A 318 -12.66 -28.40 -2.50
CA GLY A 318 -11.25 -28.67 -2.42
C GLY A 318 -10.65 -28.43 -1.02
N PRO A 319 -9.31 -28.56 -0.88
CA PRO A 319 -8.63 -28.39 0.40
C PRO A 319 -8.83 -26.99 0.98
N ALA A 320 -9.09 -26.90 2.28
CA ALA A 320 -9.14 -25.63 2.97
C ALA A 320 -7.79 -24.91 2.94
N VAL A 321 -7.82 -23.59 2.88
CA VAL A 321 -6.62 -22.76 2.85
C VAL A 321 -6.18 -22.42 4.27
N ARG A 322 -4.95 -22.76 4.60
CA ARG A 322 -4.31 -22.37 5.85
C ARG A 322 -3.55 -21.06 5.67
N VAL A 323 -3.92 -20.02 6.40
CA VAL A 323 -3.27 -18.71 6.27
C VAL A 323 -2.10 -18.59 7.24
N LEU A 324 -0.90 -18.45 6.70
CA LEU A 324 0.33 -18.13 7.42
C LEU A 324 0.55 -16.61 7.30
N ARG A 325 0.25 -15.89 8.37
CA ARG A 325 0.19 -14.43 8.39
C ARG A 325 1.58 -13.81 8.46
N THR A 326 2.03 -13.21 7.36
CA THR A 326 3.30 -12.47 7.33
C THR A 326 3.13 -11.04 7.84
N THR A 327 4.24 -10.41 8.23
CA THR A 327 4.25 -9.04 8.76
C THR A 327 4.94 -8.04 7.83
N GLY A 328 5.36 -8.46 6.62
CA GLY A 328 6.22 -7.69 5.72
C GLY A 328 7.70 -7.70 6.13
N ASN A 329 8.07 -8.49 7.15
CA ASN A 329 9.46 -8.78 7.47
C ASN A 329 9.92 -10.03 6.70
N PRO A 330 10.89 -9.92 5.78
CA PRO A 330 11.32 -11.02 4.94
C PRO A 330 11.86 -12.23 5.72
N SER A 331 12.62 -12.00 6.78
CA SER A 331 13.15 -13.08 7.62
C SER A 331 12.04 -13.85 8.31
N TYR A 332 10.98 -13.15 8.73
CA TYR A 332 9.79 -13.80 9.30
C TYR A 332 9.04 -14.64 8.29
N THR A 333 8.88 -14.12 7.08
CA THR A 333 8.23 -14.85 6.00
C THR A 333 8.98 -16.15 5.66
N ALA A 334 10.33 -16.12 5.65
CA ALA A 334 11.15 -17.30 5.47
C ALA A 334 10.92 -18.35 6.58
N VAL A 335 10.90 -17.93 7.85
CA VAL A 335 10.62 -18.83 8.99
C VAL A 335 9.22 -19.43 8.92
N LEU A 336 8.21 -18.63 8.53
CA LEU A 336 6.84 -19.14 8.34
C LEU A 336 6.76 -20.16 7.20
N PHE A 337 7.51 -19.95 6.12
CA PHE A 337 7.61 -20.92 5.05
C PHE A 337 8.20 -22.25 5.56
N GLU A 338 9.36 -22.23 6.23
CA GLU A 338 10.01 -23.42 6.80
C GLU A 338 9.09 -24.14 7.82
N ARG A 339 8.37 -23.36 8.62
CA ARG A 339 7.35 -23.87 9.55
C ARG A 339 6.22 -24.57 8.81
N GLY A 340 5.65 -23.94 7.79
CA GLY A 340 4.60 -24.53 6.97
C GLY A 340 5.03 -25.83 6.29
N VAL A 341 6.29 -25.91 5.82
CA VAL A 341 6.88 -27.15 5.28
C VAL A 341 6.87 -28.27 6.33
N LYS A 342 7.33 -27.98 7.55
CA LYS A 342 7.35 -28.94 8.68
C LYS A 342 5.94 -29.39 9.10
N GLU A 343 4.97 -28.48 9.02
CA GLU A 343 3.59 -28.69 9.41
C GLU A 343 2.73 -29.30 8.29
N GLY A 344 3.33 -29.66 7.16
CA GLY A 344 2.72 -30.47 6.11
C GLY A 344 2.02 -29.71 4.99
N CYS A 345 2.24 -28.41 4.83
CA CYS A 345 1.83 -27.70 3.62
C CYS A 345 2.36 -28.40 2.36
N LYS A 346 1.54 -28.56 1.34
CA LYS A 346 1.87 -29.24 0.08
C LYS A 346 2.12 -28.26 -1.07
N VAL A 347 1.52 -27.06 -1.00
CA VAL A 347 1.77 -25.94 -1.89
C VAL A 347 1.59 -24.64 -1.11
N PHE A 348 2.38 -23.63 -1.45
CA PHE A 348 2.25 -22.29 -0.89
C PHE A 348 1.73 -21.32 -1.94
N VAL A 349 0.80 -20.46 -1.53
CA VAL A 349 0.29 -19.32 -2.30
C VAL A 349 0.75 -18.03 -1.61
N GLY A 350 1.44 -17.17 -2.32
CA GLY A 350 2.29 -16.14 -1.75
C GLY A 350 3.72 -16.67 -1.53
N PRO A 351 4.64 -15.82 -1.08
CA PRO A 351 4.41 -14.44 -0.63
C PRO A 351 4.09 -13.48 -1.79
N TRP A 352 3.70 -12.25 -1.41
CA TRP A 352 3.32 -11.22 -2.37
C TRP A 352 4.41 -10.15 -2.59
N LEU A 353 5.07 -9.70 -1.51
CA LEU A 353 6.05 -8.63 -1.59
C LEU A 353 7.40 -9.16 -2.15
N PRO A 354 8.09 -8.40 -3.04
CA PRO A 354 9.34 -8.85 -3.66
C PRO A 354 10.42 -9.29 -2.67
N GLN A 355 10.57 -8.57 -1.55
CA GLN A 355 11.53 -8.93 -0.50
C GLN A 355 11.16 -10.25 0.21
N ASP A 356 9.88 -10.53 0.37
CA ASP A 356 9.40 -11.77 0.97
C ASP A 356 9.59 -12.95 0.00
N ILE A 357 9.38 -12.72 -1.31
CA ILE A 357 9.65 -13.72 -2.35
C ILE A 357 11.15 -14.09 -2.36
N ASN A 358 12.04 -13.09 -2.30
CA ASN A 358 13.48 -13.30 -2.22
C ASN A 358 13.87 -14.10 -0.96
N ALA A 359 13.27 -13.80 0.18
CA ALA A 359 13.56 -14.46 1.45
C ALA A 359 13.12 -15.94 1.42
N VAL A 360 11.95 -16.25 0.88
CA VAL A 360 11.49 -17.63 0.71
C VAL A 360 12.38 -18.37 -0.30
N ALA A 361 12.72 -17.74 -1.43
CA ALA A 361 13.60 -18.32 -2.43
C ALA A 361 14.99 -18.66 -1.87
N ALA A 362 15.51 -17.85 -0.94
CA ALA A 362 16.82 -18.09 -0.33
C ALA A 362 16.87 -19.31 0.61
N VAL A 363 15.76 -19.67 1.24
CA VAL A 363 15.70 -20.81 2.21
C VAL A 363 15.07 -22.06 1.62
N ARG A 364 14.29 -21.91 0.53
CA ARG A 364 13.59 -23.02 -0.11
C ARG A 364 14.57 -24.02 -0.77
N LYS A 365 14.36 -25.30 -0.51
CA LYS A 365 15.11 -26.42 -1.11
C LYS A 365 14.34 -27.02 -2.28
N PRO A 366 14.99 -27.70 -3.23
CA PRO A 366 14.30 -28.38 -4.33
C PRO A 366 13.27 -29.45 -3.89
N SER A 367 13.48 -30.04 -2.70
CA SER A 367 12.58 -31.03 -2.10
C SER A 367 11.36 -30.43 -1.40
N ASP A 368 11.38 -29.11 -1.17
CA ASP A 368 10.30 -28.44 -0.46
C ASP A 368 9.08 -28.25 -1.39
N PRO A 369 7.89 -28.07 -0.80
CA PRO A 369 6.67 -27.84 -1.57
C PRO A 369 6.80 -26.68 -2.56
N PRO A 370 6.11 -26.76 -3.69
CA PRO A 370 6.08 -25.65 -4.65
C PRO A 370 5.43 -24.40 -4.07
N VAL A 371 5.85 -23.26 -4.62
CA VAL A 371 5.39 -21.92 -4.21
C VAL A 371 4.84 -21.20 -5.43
N ILE A 372 3.64 -20.63 -5.31
CA ILE A 372 3.06 -19.68 -6.26
C ILE A 372 3.18 -18.29 -5.63
N ALA A 373 4.25 -17.57 -5.91
CA ALA A 373 4.42 -16.20 -5.47
C ALA A 373 3.39 -15.28 -6.18
N LEU A 374 2.74 -14.41 -5.42
CA LEU A 374 1.69 -13.50 -5.93
C LEU A 374 2.28 -12.15 -6.40
N GLY A 375 3.42 -12.21 -7.02
CA GLY A 375 4.16 -11.06 -7.54
C GLY A 375 5.42 -11.51 -8.26
N THR A 376 6.29 -10.55 -8.55
CA THR A 376 7.57 -10.80 -9.20
C THR A 376 8.72 -10.33 -8.31
N ALA A 377 9.84 -11.05 -8.35
CA ALA A 377 11.10 -10.65 -7.74
C ALA A 377 12.20 -10.80 -8.78
N PRO A 378 12.84 -9.69 -9.21
CA PRO A 378 13.90 -9.75 -10.22
C PRO A 378 15.01 -10.71 -9.82
N GLY A 379 15.44 -11.57 -10.75
CA GLY A 379 16.53 -12.54 -10.55
C GLY A 379 16.14 -13.83 -9.82
N VAL A 380 14.90 -13.98 -9.38
CA VAL A 380 14.42 -15.23 -8.76
C VAL A 380 13.82 -16.13 -9.83
N GLN A 381 14.57 -17.18 -10.16
CA GLN A 381 14.09 -18.28 -11.01
C GLN A 381 14.56 -19.60 -10.39
N GLN A 382 13.62 -20.34 -9.81
CA GLN A 382 13.89 -21.64 -9.18
C GLN A 382 12.84 -22.66 -9.59
N PRO A 383 13.21 -23.92 -9.89
CA PRO A 383 12.24 -24.98 -10.12
C PRO A 383 11.25 -25.12 -8.95
N GLY A 384 9.96 -25.13 -9.25
CA GLY A 384 8.90 -25.21 -8.24
C GLY A 384 8.58 -23.90 -7.51
N LEU A 385 9.19 -22.77 -7.92
CA LEU A 385 8.74 -21.43 -7.54
C LEU A 385 8.12 -20.78 -8.76
N TYR A 386 6.82 -20.67 -8.76
CA TYR A 386 6.03 -20.05 -9.82
C TYR A 386 5.69 -18.62 -9.44
N THR A 387 5.52 -17.75 -10.44
CA THR A 387 5.10 -16.37 -10.23
C THR A 387 3.77 -16.11 -10.93
N LEU A 388 2.79 -15.60 -10.20
CA LEU A 388 1.50 -15.11 -10.71
C LEU A 388 1.38 -13.64 -10.33
N SER A 389 1.21 -12.74 -11.31
CA SER A 389 1.26 -11.30 -11.06
C SER A 389 0.09 -10.55 -11.69
N LEU A 390 -0.38 -9.50 -10.99
CA LEU A 390 -1.32 -8.49 -11.52
C LEU A 390 -0.59 -7.24 -12.01
N SER A 391 0.70 -7.30 -12.22
CA SER A 391 1.51 -6.17 -12.68
C SER A 391 1.05 -5.66 -14.05
N ARG A 392 1.11 -4.35 -14.26
CA ARG A 392 0.70 -3.68 -15.51
C ARG A 392 1.59 -4.00 -16.71
N ASP A 393 2.83 -4.45 -16.46
CA ASP A 393 3.74 -4.90 -17.50
C ASP A 393 3.21 -6.15 -18.23
N VAL A 394 2.45 -7.00 -17.54
CA VAL A 394 1.75 -8.15 -18.16
C VAL A 394 0.77 -7.66 -19.23
N ALA A 395 -0.04 -6.63 -18.91
CA ALA A 395 -0.96 -6.02 -19.87
C ALA A 395 -0.22 -5.41 -21.08
N ALA A 396 0.88 -4.69 -20.81
CA ALA A 396 1.69 -4.08 -21.86
C ALA A 396 2.30 -5.13 -22.81
N ARG A 397 2.81 -6.23 -22.26
CA ARG A 397 3.35 -7.36 -23.05
C ARG A 397 2.27 -8.05 -23.86
N GLN A 398 1.09 -8.29 -23.29
CA GLN A 398 -0.05 -8.87 -24.01
C GLN A 398 -0.47 -7.98 -25.18
N ILE A 399 -0.63 -6.68 -24.96
CA ILE A 399 -0.99 -5.72 -26.02
C ILE A 399 0.07 -5.75 -27.13
N ALA A 400 1.35 -5.72 -26.81
CA ALA A 400 2.41 -5.79 -27.81
C ALA A 400 2.33 -7.08 -28.65
N ALA A 401 2.20 -8.24 -28.00
CA ALA A 401 2.17 -9.53 -28.67
C ALA A 401 0.93 -9.68 -29.56
N GLN A 402 -0.26 -9.36 -29.04
CA GLN A 402 -1.50 -9.56 -29.76
C GLN A 402 -1.69 -8.52 -30.87
N SER A 403 -1.30 -7.25 -30.64
CA SER A 403 -1.31 -6.23 -31.71
C SER A 403 -0.41 -6.62 -32.87
N TYR A 404 0.79 -7.14 -32.60
CA TYR A 404 1.68 -7.64 -33.64
C TYR A 404 1.07 -8.84 -34.36
N GLY A 405 0.44 -9.77 -33.63
CA GLY A 405 -0.21 -10.96 -34.15
C GLY A 405 -1.33 -10.66 -35.15
N VAL A 406 -2.17 -9.65 -34.86
CA VAL A 406 -3.27 -9.24 -35.78
C VAL A 406 -2.81 -8.36 -36.94
N GLY A 407 -1.53 -7.95 -36.97
CA GLY A 407 -0.93 -7.30 -38.14
C GLY A 407 -0.52 -5.84 -37.99
N TYR A 408 -0.60 -5.26 -36.80
CA TYR A 408 0.04 -3.96 -36.52
C TYR A 408 1.57 -4.08 -36.60
N ARG A 409 2.22 -3.02 -37.08
CA ARG A 409 3.69 -3.03 -37.28
C ARG A 409 4.38 -1.81 -36.72
N ARG A 410 3.66 -0.72 -36.42
CA ARG A 410 4.22 0.51 -35.88
C ARG A 410 3.43 0.97 -34.66
N ALA A 411 4.11 1.21 -33.56
CA ALA A 411 3.53 1.74 -32.33
C ALA A 411 4.09 3.12 -32.03
N TYR A 412 3.22 4.06 -31.65
CA TYR A 412 3.57 5.35 -31.07
C TYR A 412 3.27 5.29 -29.59
N VAL A 413 4.22 5.60 -28.74
CA VAL A 413 4.09 5.40 -27.29
C VAL A 413 3.95 6.74 -26.60
N LEU A 414 2.86 6.90 -25.85
CA LEU A 414 2.59 8.07 -25.06
C LEU A 414 2.40 7.64 -23.59
N TYR A 415 3.19 8.23 -22.68
CA TYR A 415 3.18 7.82 -21.28
C TYR A 415 3.33 9.02 -20.32
N PRO A 416 2.80 8.94 -19.07
CA PRO A 416 2.93 10.00 -18.08
C PRO A 416 4.39 10.16 -17.65
N GLN A 417 4.79 11.40 -17.35
CA GLN A 417 6.16 11.72 -16.94
C GLN A 417 6.43 11.29 -15.49
N ASP A 418 6.37 9.98 -15.24
CA ASP A 418 6.67 9.35 -13.95
C ASP A 418 7.42 8.02 -14.14
N SER A 419 7.96 7.49 -13.04
CA SER A 419 8.74 6.26 -13.07
C SER A 419 7.92 5.01 -13.45
N SER A 420 6.63 4.97 -13.10
CA SER A 420 5.74 3.86 -13.42
C SER A 420 5.44 3.82 -14.92
N GLY A 421 5.11 4.98 -15.51
CA GLY A 421 4.90 5.10 -16.95
C GLY A 421 6.15 4.72 -17.75
N ALA A 422 7.32 5.18 -17.29
CA ALA A 422 8.60 4.85 -17.92
C ALA A 422 8.91 3.34 -17.90
N ALA A 423 8.61 2.64 -16.80
CA ALA A 423 8.81 1.20 -16.69
C ALA A 423 7.89 0.42 -17.64
N ILE A 424 6.59 0.72 -17.65
CA ILE A 424 5.61 0.07 -18.54
C ILE A 424 5.96 0.31 -20.02
N GLN A 425 6.37 1.53 -20.35
CA GLN A 425 6.83 1.90 -21.70
C GLN A 425 8.04 1.08 -22.12
N ALA A 426 9.03 0.91 -21.22
CA ALA A 426 10.23 0.14 -21.52
C ALA A 426 9.89 -1.34 -21.79
N ASP A 427 9.05 -1.95 -20.97
CA ASP A 427 8.61 -3.34 -21.13
C ASP A 427 7.84 -3.54 -22.43
N PHE A 428 6.90 -2.64 -22.76
CA PHE A 428 6.18 -2.68 -24.03
C PHE A 428 7.15 -2.63 -25.21
N ILE A 429 8.06 -1.66 -25.24
CA ILE A 429 9.00 -1.47 -26.36
C ILE A 429 9.94 -2.66 -26.50
N ALA A 430 10.41 -3.24 -25.39
CA ALA A 430 11.28 -4.41 -25.43
C ALA A 430 10.60 -5.59 -26.15
N VAL A 431 9.35 -5.91 -25.78
CA VAL A 431 8.57 -6.99 -26.42
C VAL A 431 8.22 -6.62 -27.87
N TRP A 432 7.76 -5.39 -28.12
CA TRP A 432 7.40 -4.92 -29.45
C TRP A 432 8.56 -5.06 -30.45
N LYS A 433 9.76 -4.60 -30.06
CA LYS A 433 10.97 -4.72 -30.89
C LYS A 433 11.41 -6.17 -31.08
N LYS A 434 11.31 -7.01 -30.04
CA LYS A 434 11.65 -8.45 -30.13
C LYS A 434 10.75 -9.17 -31.15
N LEU A 435 9.52 -8.76 -31.30
CA LEU A 435 8.57 -9.29 -32.28
C LEU A 435 8.83 -8.74 -33.71
N GLY A 436 9.68 -7.74 -33.90
CA GLY A 436 9.96 -7.09 -35.17
C GLY A 436 9.11 -5.84 -35.42
N GLY A 437 8.41 -5.34 -34.41
CA GLY A 437 7.64 -4.11 -34.50
C GLY A 437 8.52 -2.84 -34.50
N THR A 438 8.08 -1.82 -35.21
CA THR A 438 8.75 -0.53 -35.29
C THR A 438 8.14 0.45 -34.27
N VAL A 439 8.98 1.18 -33.56
CA VAL A 439 8.55 2.31 -32.73
C VAL A 439 8.58 3.57 -33.58
N GLY A 440 7.38 4.12 -33.85
CA GLY A 440 7.21 5.33 -34.66
C GLY A 440 7.64 6.60 -33.92
N GLY A 441 7.59 6.56 -32.60
CA GLY A 441 8.05 7.62 -31.70
C GLY A 441 7.59 7.38 -30.27
N VAL A 442 8.22 8.11 -29.35
CA VAL A 442 7.94 8.04 -27.92
C VAL A 442 7.84 9.46 -27.38
N ALA A 443 6.79 9.76 -26.64
CA ALA A 443 6.62 11.05 -25.98
C ALA A 443 6.04 10.89 -24.57
N THR A 444 6.32 11.87 -23.72
CA THR A 444 5.72 11.99 -22.39
C THR A 444 4.63 13.03 -22.38
N TYR A 445 3.72 12.92 -21.42
CA TYR A 445 2.74 13.94 -21.11
C TYR A 445 2.63 14.17 -19.60
N LEU A 446 2.16 15.36 -19.24
CA LEU A 446 1.81 15.68 -17.86
C LEU A 446 0.29 15.51 -17.69
N PRO A 447 -0.18 14.63 -16.80
CA PRO A 447 -1.62 14.47 -16.53
C PRO A 447 -2.27 15.82 -16.20
N GLY A 448 -3.46 16.08 -16.78
CA GLY A 448 -4.18 17.33 -16.60
C GLY A 448 -3.66 18.55 -17.37
N HIS A 449 -2.62 18.39 -18.18
CA HIS A 449 -2.07 19.47 -19.04
C HIS A 449 -2.28 19.17 -20.54
N PRO A 450 -2.37 20.21 -21.39
CA PRO A 450 -2.38 20.04 -22.84
C PRO A 450 -1.13 19.31 -23.34
N LEU A 451 -1.29 18.51 -24.40
CA LEU A 451 -0.15 17.85 -25.04
C LEU A 451 0.80 18.89 -25.65
N ALA A 452 2.09 18.72 -25.41
CA ALA A 452 3.14 19.55 -25.99
C ALA A 452 3.19 19.44 -27.54
N ASP A 453 3.73 20.44 -28.23
CA ASP A 453 3.77 20.50 -29.68
C ASP A 453 4.56 19.34 -30.31
N ASN A 454 5.66 18.91 -29.68
CA ASN A 454 6.41 17.72 -30.09
C ASN A 454 5.57 16.45 -30.05
N THR A 455 4.70 16.31 -29.03
CA THR A 455 3.76 15.18 -28.92
C THR A 455 2.68 15.26 -30.01
N ARG A 456 2.19 16.46 -30.32
CA ARG A 456 1.24 16.67 -31.42
C ARG A 456 1.86 16.29 -32.77
N GLN A 457 3.09 16.70 -33.03
CA GLN A 457 3.82 16.35 -34.24
C GLN A 457 4.04 14.83 -34.35
N LEU A 458 4.37 14.16 -33.24
CA LEU A 458 4.52 12.71 -33.20
C LEU A 458 3.22 11.97 -33.56
N LEU A 459 2.07 12.49 -33.10
CA LEU A 459 0.76 11.88 -33.32
C LEU A 459 0.15 12.20 -34.69
N SER A 460 0.78 13.05 -35.52
CA SER A 460 0.38 13.27 -36.92
C SER A 460 0.74 12.06 -37.79
N ILE A 461 0.10 10.92 -37.49
CA ILE A 461 0.36 9.62 -38.11
C ILE A 461 -0.22 9.62 -39.54
N PRO A 462 0.57 9.28 -40.57
CA PRO A 462 0.07 9.23 -41.92
C PRO A 462 -1.06 8.22 -42.09
N PRO A 463 -2.11 8.52 -42.88
CA PRO A 463 -3.19 7.58 -43.19
C PRO A 463 -2.67 6.27 -43.83
N GLY A 464 -3.34 5.15 -43.55
CA GLY A 464 -3.06 3.86 -44.19
C GLY A 464 -1.89 3.06 -43.61
N GLN A 465 -1.19 3.55 -42.58
CA GLN A 465 -0.18 2.76 -41.89
C GLN A 465 -0.82 1.82 -40.88
N ARG A 466 -0.29 0.59 -40.76
CA ARG A 466 -0.65 -0.40 -39.74
C ARG A 466 -0.04 0.05 -38.38
N SER A 467 -0.57 1.15 -37.84
CA SER A 467 -0.03 1.82 -36.64
C SER A 467 -1.14 2.07 -35.64
N PHE A 468 -0.73 2.19 -34.38
CA PHE A 468 -1.59 2.54 -33.25
C PHE A 468 -0.84 3.41 -32.25
N VAL A 469 -1.57 4.05 -31.35
CA VAL A 469 -1.02 4.75 -30.18
C VAL A 469 -1.14 3.80 -28.98
N PHE A 470 -0.01 3.51 -28.35
CA PHE A 470 0.02 2.86 -27.05
C PHE A 470 0.03 3.95 -25.98
N LEU A 471 -1.12 4.15 -25.34
CA LEU A 471 -1.34 5.19 -24.34
C LEU A 471 -1.28 4.59 -22.95
N ILE A 472 -0.25 4.92 -22.19
CA ILE A 472 -0.15 4.56 -20.77
C ILE A 472 -0.83 5.66 -19.97
N THR A 473 -1.94 5.32 -19.32
CA THR A 473 -2.78 6.26 -18.59
C THR A 473 -3.54 5.55 -17.46
N ASP A 474 -4.26 6.30 -16.66
CA ASP A 474 -5.30 5.81 -15.76
C ASP A 474 -6.67 6.37 -16.18
N ALA A 475 -7.75 5.81 -15.64
CA ALA A 475 -9.10 6.19 -16.02
C ALA A 475 -9.39 7.69 -15.78
N LYS A 476 -8.79 8.31 -14.75
CA LYS A 476 -8.98 9.73 -14.41
C LYS A 476 -8.38 10.67 -15.47
N ASN A 477 -7.23 10.31 -16.00
CA ASN A 477 -6.47 11.15 -16.94
C ASN A 477 -6.69 10.77 -18.41
N ALA A 478 -7.29 9.61 -18.66
CA ALA A 478 -7.44 9.05 -20.00
C ALA A 478 -8.29 9.93 -20.92
N SER A 479 -9.41 10.49 -20.44
CA SER A 479 -10.34 11.29 -21.25
C SER A 479 -9.63 12.49 -21.93
N ALA A 480 -8.82 13.23 -21.18
CA ALA A 480 -8.08 14.38 -21.72
C ALA A 480 -7.04 13.94 -22.77
N ALA A 481 -6.31 12.85 -22.52
CA ALA A 481 -5.31 12.32 -23.43
C ALA A 481 -5.96 11.78 -24.72
N VAL A 482 -7.03 11.00 -24.60
CA VAL A 482 -7.78 10.46 -25.76
C VAL A 482 -8.37 11.58 -26.61
N THR A 483 -9.02 12.57 -25.98
CA THR A 483 -9.56 13.73 -26.68
C THR A 483 -8.46 14.47 -27.45
N ALA A 484 -7.31 14.71 -26.83
CA ALA A 484 -6.20 15.38 -27.48
C ALA A 484 -5.63 14.57 -28.66
N ILE A 485 -5.54 13.25 -28.54
CA ILE A 485 -5.13 12.37 -29.66
C ILE A 485 -6.15 12.44 -30.79
N ARG A 486 -7.45 12.35 -30.49
CA ARG A 486 -8.53 12.37 -31.49
C ARG A 486 -8.64 13.69 -32.25
N LEU A 487 -8.28 14.82 -31.61
CA LEU A 487 -8.20 16.12 -32.30
C LEU A 487 -7.08 16.17 -33.34
N ILE A 488 -6.01 15.39 -33.18
CA ILE A 488 -4.88 15.33 -34.11
C ILE A 488 -5.13 14.25 -35.17
N ASN A 489 -5.60 13.09 -34.74
CA ASN A 489 -5.90 11.96 -35.59
C ASN A 489 -7.15 11.22 -35.07
N SER A 490 -8.28 11.44 -35.73
CA SER A 490 -9.58 10.92 -35.28
C SER A 490 -9.74 9.40 -35.45
N THR A 491 -8.93 8.75 -36.27
CA THR A 491 -9.09 7.34 -36.65
C THR A 491 -7.99 6.42 -36.13
N VAL A 492 -6.93 6.93 -35.53
CA VAL A 492 -5.83 6.09 -35.02
C VAL A 492 -6.33 5.20 -33.87
N PRO A 493 -6.11 3.87 -33.91
CA PRO A 493 -6.42 3.00 -32.78
C PRO A 493 -5.62 3.41 -31.55
N ILE A 494 -6.25 3.38 -30.38
CA ILE A 494 -5.62 3.72 -29.09
C ILE A 494 -5.73 2.51 -28.18
N PHE A 495 -4.60 1.90 -27.85
CA PHE A 495 -4.50 0.78 -26.93
C PHE A 495 -3.89 1.24 -25.61
N SER A 496 -4.50 0.82 -24.49
CA SER A 496 -4.04 1.20 -23.15
C SER A 496 -3.91 -0.03 -22.23
N PRO A 497 -2.82 -0.16 -21.44
CA PRO A 497 -2.71 -1.24 -20.49
C PRO A 497 -3.53 -0.92 -19.23
N ALA A 498 -4.51 -1.76 -18.89
CA ALA A 498 -5.29 -1.70 -17.66
C ALA A 498 -5.84 -0.28 -17.33
N LEU A 499 -6.79 0.18 -18.13
CA LEU A 499 -7.43 1.48 -18.00
C LEU A 499 -8.22 1.65 -16.69
N LEU A 500 -8.74 0.55 -16.16
CA LEU A 500 -9.67 0.56 -15.04
C LEU A 500 -8.93 0.26 -13.72
N HIS A 501 -8.94 1.21 -12.80
CA HIS A 501 -8.56 1.00 -11.40
C HIS A 501 -9.76 0.68 -10.51
N GLY A 502 -10.94 0.57 -11.06
CA GLY A 502 -12.19 0.29 -10.36
C GLY A 502 -13.18 -0.48 -11.24
N ALA A 503 -14.30 -0.86 -10.66
CA ALA A 503 -15.40 -1.52 -11.38
C ALA A 503 -16.23 -0.54 -12.23
N ALA A 504 -16.01 0.77 -12.09
CA ALA A 504 -16.75 1.79 -12.80
C ALA A 504 -15.80 2.75 -13.55
N LEU A 505 -16.20 3.11 -14.76
CA LEU A 505 -15.59 4.21 -15.48
C LEU A 505 -15.91 5.55 -14.78
N PRO A 506 -15.05 6.58 -14.92
CA PRO A 506 -15.36 7.92 -14.41
C PRO A 506 -16.67 8.43 -14.99
N GLY A 507 -17.36 9.33 -14.27
CA GLY A 507 -18.67 9.87 -14.70
C GLY A 507 -18.69 10.58 -16.06
N ASP A 508 -17.52 10.94 -16.63
CA ASP A 508 -17.35 11.49 -17.96
C ASP A 508 -16.62 10.50 -18.90
N ALA A 509 -17.03 9.26 -18.87
CA ALA A 509 -16.41 8.21 -19.67
C ALA A 509 -16.71 8.33 -21.20
N ARG A 510 -17.58 9.25 -21.61
CA ARG A 510 -17.81 9.50 -23.06
C ARG A 510 -16.56 9.97 -23.78
N GLY A 511 -15.68 10.71 -23.11
CA GLY A 511 -14.40 11.12 -23.65
C GLY A 511 -13.40 9.97 -23.86
N LEU A 512 -13.73 8.76 -23.42
CA LEU A 512 -12.91 7.56 -23.61
C LEU A 512 -13.38 6.70 -24.79
N SER A 513 -14.43 7.09 -25.52
CA SER A 513 -14.96 6.29 -26.62
C SER A 513 -13.91 5.95 -27.67
N GLY A 514 -13.85 4.70 -28.06
CA GLY A 514 -12.89 4.17 -29.03
C GLY A 514 -11.49 3.93 -28.45
N ILE A 515 -11.32 3.87 -27.12
CA ILE A 515 -10.10 3.34 -26.50
C ILE A 515 -10.29 1.84 -26.26
N GLU A 516 -9.31 1.07 -26.65
CA GLU A 516 -9.27 -0.37 -26.40
C GLU A 516 -8.27 -0.67 -25.29
N SER A 517 -8.61 -1.62 -24.43
CA SER A 517 -7.79 -2.00 -23.28
C SER A 517 -7.93 -3.48 -22.97
N VAL A 518 -7.07 -3.98 -22.09
CA VAL A 518 -7.19 -5.33 -21.55
C VAL A 518 -7.38 -5.25 -20.04
N ASP A 519 -8.28 -6.07 -19.52
CA ASP A 519 -8.46 -6.19 -18.07
C ASP A 519 -8.98 -7.60 -17.71
N MET A 520 -9.20 -7.84 -16.43
CA MET A 520 -9.74 -9.10 -15.92
C MET A 520 -11.16 -9.35 -16.43
N PRO A 521 -11.51 -10.57 -16.89
CA PRO A 521 -12.89 -10.95 -17.17
C PRO A 521 -13.85 -10.67 -16.01
N TRP A 522 -13.36 -10.78 -14.75
CA TRP A 522 -14.10 -10.43 -13.55
C TRP A 522 -14.63 -8.98 -13.51
N ILE A 523 -13.95 -8.07 -14.19
CA ILE A 523 -14.29 -6.64 -14.26
C ILE A 523 -15.04 -6.32 -15.55
N ILE A 524 -14.60 -6.88 -16.69
CA ILE A 524 -15.17 -6.59 -18.01
C ILE A 524 -16.53 -7.27 -18.18
N SER A 525 -16.60 -8.54 -17.80
CA SER A 525 -17.79 -9.40 -17.95
C SER A 525 -18.22 -9.96 -16.60
N PRO A 526 -18.65 -9.10 -15.63
CA PRO A 526 -18.98 -9.56 -14.29
C PRO A 526 -20.10 -10.61 -14.32
N GLY A 527 -19.87 -11.74 -13.68
CA GLY A 527 -20.80 -12.87 -13.62
C GLY A 527 -20.67 -13.90 -14.75
N GLN A 528 -19.79 -13.70 -15.73
CA GLN A 528 -19.54 -14.72 -16.77
C GLN A 528 -18.37 -15.65 -16.40
N SER A 529 -17.28 -15.14 -15.83
CA SER A 529 -16.08 -15.92 -15.58
C SER A 529 -16.25 -16.97 -14.46
N TRP A 530 -17.03 -16.67 -13.44
CA TRP A 530 -17.41 -17.62 -12.36
C TRP A 530 -18.66 -17.12 -11.63
N PRO A 531 -19.86 -17.38 -12.17
CA PRO A 531 -21.11 -16.79 -11.66
C PRO A 531 -21.41 -17.05 -10.19
N GLN A 532 -21.02 -18.23 -9.68
CA GLN A 532 -21.30 -18.63 -8.30
C GLN A 532 -20.39 -17.92 -7.26
N ALA A 533 -19.22 -17.44 -7.66
CA ALA A 533 -18.25 -16.85 -6.76
C ALA A 533 -18.65 -15.43 -6.31
N ALA A 534 -19.23 -14.62 -7.18
CA ALA A 534 -19.56 -13.23 -6.89
C ALA A 534 -20.56 -13.05 -5.72
N PRO A 535 -21.67 -13.81 -5.64
CA PRO A 535 -22.58 -13.71 -4.49
C PRO A 535 -21.92 -14.07 -3.17
N LEU A 536 -21.11 -15.13 -3.13
CA LEU A 536 -20.39 -15.56 -1.93
C LEU A 536 -19.38 -14.51 -1.46
N LEU A 537 -18.62 -13.95 -2.40
CA LEU A 537 -17.67 -12.90 -2.09
C LEU A 537 -18.34 -11.60 -1.60
N ARG A 538 -19.51 -11.23 -2.12
CA ARG A 538 -20.28 -10.09 -1.61
C ARG A 538 -20.75 -10.30 -0.17
N THR A 539 -21.04 -11.53 0.22
CA THR A 539 -21.39 -11.87 1.62
C THR A 539 -20.16 -11.76 2.52
N THR A 540 -19.00 -12.22 2.05
CA THR A 540 -17.76 -12.23 2.84
C THR A 540 -17.11 -10.83 2.88
N LEU A 541 -17.26 -10.05 1.81
CA LEU A 541 -16.66 -8.73 1.61
C LEU A 541 -17.74 -7.70 1.22
N PRO A 542 -18.71 -7.39 2.10
CA PRO A 542 -19.89 -6.58 1.75
C PRO A 542 -19.55 -5.15 1.34
N ASN A 543 -18.45 -4.60 1.85
CA ASN A 543 -18.00 -3.23 1.57
C ASN A 543 -16.64 -3.21 0.84
N ALA A 544 -16.37 -4.22 0.02
CA ALA A 544 -15.11 -4.30 -0.71
C ALA A 544 -14.91 -3.10 -1.63
N SER A 545 -13.76 -2.46 -1.53
CA SER A 545 -13.31 -1.50 -2.53
C SER A 545 -13.03 -2.21 -3.86
N ASP A 546 -12.96 -1.46 -4.96
CA ASP A 546 -12.61 -2.00 -6.27
C ASP A 546 -11.27 -2.75 -6.26
N ALA A 547 -10.29 -2.24 -5.51
CA ALA A 547 -9.01 -2.91 -5.34
C ALA A 547 -9.17 -4.27 -4.62
N GLN A 548 -9.97 -4.32 -3.56
CA GLN A 548 -10.27 -5.57 -2.86
C GLN A 548 -11.04 -6.54 -3.74
N TRP A 549 -11.99 -6.05 -4.57
CA TRP A 549 -12.75 -6.87 -5.49
C TRP A 549 -11.85 -7.54 -6.54
N ARG A 550 -10.85 -6.81 -7.05
CA ARG A 550 -9.81 -7.36 -7.94
C ARG A 550 -8.92 -8.39 -7.24
N MET A 551 -8.55 -8.12 -5.98
CA MET A 551 -7.73 -9.06 -5.21
C MET A 551 -8.49 -10.32 -4.81
N ALA A 552 -9.80 -10.25 -4.61
CA ALA A 552 -10.64 -11.43 -4.41
C ALA A 552 -10.65 -12.33 -5.66
N ALA A 553 -10.82 -11.75 -6.85
CA ALA A 553 -10.69 -12.48 -8.12
C ALA A 553 -9.31 -13.13 -8.28
N PHE A 554 -8.26 -12.40 -7.90
CA PHE A 554 -6.89 -12.93 -7.91
C PHE A 554 -6.72 -14.11 -6.95
N GLY A 555 -7.36 -14.06 -5.78
CA GLY A 555 -7.39 -15.16 -4.82
C GLY A 555 -8.11 -16.41 -5.35
N LEU A 556 -9.24 -16.23 -6.07
CA LEU A 556 -9.95 -17.32 -6.73
C LEU A 556 -9.02 -18.09 -7.69
N ASP A 557 -8.31 -17.39 -8.55
CA ASP A 557 -7.42 -18.00 -9.53
C ASP A 557 -6.14 -18.56 -8.90
N ALA A 558 -5.58 -17.88 -7.90
CA ALA A 558 -4.40 -18.36 -7.19
C ALA A 558 -4.66 -19.72 -6.51
N TYR A 559 -5.85 -19.89 -5.95
CA TYR A 559 -6.28 -21.18 -5.39
C TYR A 559 -6.37 -22.25 -6.46
N ARG A 560 -7.05 -22.00 -7.57
CA ARG A 560 -7.22 -22.96 -8.66
C ARG A 560 -5.88 -23.35 -9.30
N MET A 561 -4.94 -22.41 -9.40
CA MET A 561 -3.59 -22.72 -9.86
C MET A 561 -2.83 -23.56 -8.82
N ALA A 562 -3.07 -23.35 -7.52
CA ALA A 562 -2.47 -24.18 -6.47
C ALA A 562 -3.00 -25.63 -6.50
N GLU A 563 -4.28 -25.84 -6.77
CA GLU A 563 -4.84 -27.19 -6.99
C GLU A 563 -4.17 -27.87 -8.18
N ARG A 564 -4.01 -27.18 -9.32
CA ARG A 564 -3.32 -27.75 -10.48
C ARG A 564 -1.88 -28.13 -10.17
N VAL A 565 -1.18 -27.33 -9.34
CA VAL A 565 0.18 -27.68 -8.87
C VAL A 565 0.16 -28.94 -7.99
N LEU A 566 -0.85 -29.07 -7.10
CA LEU A 566 -1.04 -30.27 -6.26
C LEU A 566 -1.28 -31.52 -7.12
N ASP A 567 -2.12 -31.40 -8.13
CA ASP A 567 -2.51 -32.47 -9.04
C ASP A 567 -1.43 -32.75 -10.11
N LYS A 568 -0.35 -31.94 -10.12
CA LYS A 568 0.72 -31.98 -11.13
C LYS A 568 0.21 -31.77 -12.55
N ASP A 569 -0.93 -31.10 -12.70
CA ASP A 569 -1.49 -30.71 -14.01
C ASP A 569 -0.96 -29.34 -14.43
N MET A 570 0.20 -29.34 -15.05
CA MET A 570 0.88 -28.14 -15.56
C MET A 570 0.57 -27.89 -17.04
N THR A 571 -0.32 -28.68 -17.63
CA THR A 571 -0.63 -28.62 -19.07
C THR A 571 -1.94 -27.90 -19.32
N GLY A 572 -2.07 -27.33 -20.52
CA GLY A 572 -3.30 -26.61 -20.89
C GLY A 572 -3.50 -25.26 -20.21
N SER A 573 -4.66 -24.69 -20.39
CA SER A 573 -5.05 -23.38 -19.84
C SER A 573 -6.24 -23.51 -18.88
N LEU A 574 -6.35 -22.52 -17.99
CA LEU A 574 -7.45 -22.36 -17.05
C LEU A 574 -8.22 -21.08 -17.38
N ASN A 575 -9.50 -21.17 -17.68
CA ASN A 575 -10.36 -19.99 -17.76
C ASN A 575 -10.57 -19.43 -16.35
N GLY A 576 -9.84 -18.38 -16.03
CA GLY A 576 -9.83 -17.75 -14.74
C GLY A 576 -10.68 -16.50 -14.66
N THR A 577 -10.81 -15.98 -13.46
CA THR A 577 -11.46 -14.69 -13.18
C THR A 577 -10.57 -13.51 -13.54
N THR A 578 -9.26 -13.73 -13.58
CA THR A 578 -8.26 -12.68 -13.92
C THR A 578 -7.76 -12.79 -15.37
N GLY A 579 -8.17 -13.79 -16.10
CA GLY A 579 -7.76 -14.06 -17.48
C GLY A 579 -7.65 -15.57 -17.77
N ILE A 580 -7.19 -15.93 -18.93
CA ILE A 580 -6.82 -17.32 -19.26
C ILE A 580 -5.41 -17.56 -18.72
N LEU A 581 -5.28 -18.47 -17.75
CA LEU A 581 -4.02 -18.75 -17.09
C LEU A 581 -3.37 -20.03 -17.65
N HIS A 582 -2.05 -20.00 -17.82
CA HIS A 582 -1.26 -21.17 -18.21
C HIS A 582 0.17 -21.08 -17.65
N PHE A 583 0.79 -22.22 -17.43
CA PHE A 583 2.18 -22.29 -17.00
C PHE A 583 3.12 -22.09 -18.20
N ALA A 584 4.08 -21.18 -18.07
CA ALA A 584 5.13 -20.95 -19.04
C ALA A 584 6.44 -21.67 -18.64
N ALA A 585 7.33 -21.87 -19.62
CA ALA A 585 8.58 -22.63 -19.43
C ALA A 585 9.56 -21.98 -18.41
N ASP A 586 9.41 -20.70 -18.14
CA ASP A 586 10.24 -19.92 -17.20
C ASP A 586 9.64 -19.84 -15.79
N ASN A 587 8.77 -20.78 -15.42
CA ASN A 587 8.04 -20.83 -14.15
C ASN A 587 7.09 -19.61 -13.92
N GLN A 588 6.75 -18.88 -14.95
CA GLN A 588 5.69 -17.87 -14.85
C GLN A 588 4.32 -18.51 -15.10
N ILE A 589 3.34 -18.07 -14.36
CA ILE A 589 1.94 -18.30 -14.69
C ILE A 589 1.48 -17.10 -15.50
N MET A 590 1.42 -17.32 -16.81
CA MET A 590 0.97 -16.29 -17.75
C MET A 590 -0.54 -16.12 -17.65
N ARG A 591 -0.99 -14.94 -17.99
CA ARG A 591 -2.38 -14.54 -17.85
C ARG A 591 -2.78 -13.71 -19.07
N ASP A 592 -3.64 -14.26 -19.92
CA ASP A 592 -4.23 -13.56 -21.06
C ASP A 592 -5.54 -12.93 -20.62
N MET A 593 -5.53 -11.62 -20.51
CA MET A 593 -6.68 -10.82 -20.09
C MET A 593 -7.68 -10.63 -21.24
N GLU A 594 -8.92 -10.31 -20.90
CA GLU A 594 -9.98 -10.02 -21.86
C GLU A 594 -9.79 -8.63 -22.48
N TRP A 595 -10.10 -8.50 -23.77
CA TRP A 595 -10.14 -7.21 -24.44
C TRP A 595 -11.46 -6.51 -24.22
N MET A 596 -11.41 -5.20 -24.12
CA MET A 596 -12.57 -4.33 -24.00
C MET A 596 -12.39 -3.05 -24.82
N GLU A 597 -13.50 -2.46 -25.19
CA GLU A 597 -13.58 -1.11 -25.72
C GLU A 597 -14.50 -0.26 -24.85
N VAL A 598 -14.26 1.04 -24.81
CA VAL A 598 -15.21 1.98 -24.22
C VAL A 598 -16.08 2.56 -25.32
N GLU A 599 -17.37 2.20 -25.31
CA GLU A 599 -18.39 2.76 -26.19
C GLU A 599 -19.40 3.59 -25.41
N ASN A 600 -19.60 4.84 -25.80
CA ASN A 600 -20.58 5.74 -25.17
C ASN A 600 -20.50 5.81 -23.63
N GLY A 601 -19.29 5.65 -23.09
CA GLY A 601 -19.06 5.67 -21.64
C GLY A 601 -19.34 4.33 -20.95
N GLN A 602 -19.52 3.25 -21.70
CA GLN A 602 -19.68 1.90 -21.16
C GLN A 602 -18.56 0.97 -21.63
N ILE A 603 -18.25 -0.02 -20.80
CA ILE A 603 -17.31 -1.08 -21.15
C ILE A 603 -18.04 -2.10 -22.01
N VAL A 604 -17.49 -2.38 -23.19
CA VAL A 604 -17.98 -3.41 -24.09
C VAL A 604 -16.87 -4.47 -24.26
N PRO A 605 -17.13 -5.74 -23.92
CA PRO A 605 -16.19 -6.82 -24.18
C PRO A 605 -15.91 -6.96 -25.67
N LEU A 606 -14.63 -7.15 -26.02
CA LEU A 606 -14.23 -7.43 -27.40
C LEU A 606 -13.79 -8.89 -27.55
N PRO A 607 -14.19 -9.59 -28.59
CA PRO A 607 -13.76 -10.98 -28.87
C PRO A 607 -12.27 -11.06 -29.24
N GLY A 608 -11.61 -9.93 -29.42
CA GLY A 608 -10.22 -9.79 -29.79
C GLY A 608 -9.93 -8.44 -30.44
N LEU A 609 -8.67 -8.15 -30.70
CA LEU A 609 -8.27 -6.92 -31.35
C LEU A 609 -8.76 -6.87 -32.80
N PRO A 610 -9.27 -5.72 -33.27
CA PRO A 610 -9.57 -5.49 -34.67
C PRO A 610 -8.28 -5.55 -35.52
N LYS A 611 -8.42 -6.07 -36.76
CA LYS A 611 -7.30 -6.07 -37.70
C LYS A 611 -7.06 -4.65 -38.24
N PRO A 612 -5.80 -4.27 -38.50
CA PRO A 612 -5.51 -2.96 -39.07
C PRO A 612 -6.20 -2.81 -40.44
N GLY A 613 -6.99 -1.74 -40.62
CA GLY A 613 -7.62 -1.40 -41.86
C GLY A 613 -9.01 -2.05 -42.10
N THR A 614 -9.66 -2.57 -41.06
CA THR A 614 -11.07 -2.97 -41.06
C THR A 614 -11.99 -1.84 -40.62
#